data_b44131ebf0c69e3830f0364a854d106c
#
_entry.id   b44131ebf0c69e3830f0364a854d106c
#
_cell.length_a   1.000
_cell.length_b   1.000
_cell.length_c   1.000
_cell.angle_alpha   90.00
_cell.angle_beta   90.00
_cell.angle_gamma   90.00
#
_symmetry.space_group_name_H-M   'P 1'
#
loop_
_entity.id
_entity.type
_entity.pdbx_description
1 polymer ?
#
loop_
_entity_poly.entity_id
_entity_poly.type
_entity_poly.pdbx_seq_one_letter_code
_entity_poly.pdbx_strand_id
1 'polypeptide(L)'
;MKEAKTNKDKKNCAKENQQTVEEFIEDEGLRLIEGFLKIYTDEDEENYFLKLNNDDLNNPFLYFAYIMNAPQGSTLSGGLPSDGKVLEFRKFKQNNIGLYQLNTAYIKGDDNNIGNSTITNITEAFIETFKEVAKSDNSIMIIVNKFLMSERLEAISYVPQEYREY
;
A
#
# COMPACT_ATOMS: atom_id res chain seq x y z
N MET A 1 3.76 61.52 -13.97
CA MET A 1 4.55 60.33 -14.41
C MET A 1 4.78 59.49 -13.19
N LYS A 2 4.06 58.33 -13.07
CA LYS A 2 4.28 57.35 -12.04
C LYS A 2 4.60 56.04 -12.78
N GLU A 3 5.84 55.58 -12.57
CA GLU A 3 6.36 54.36 -13.18
C GLU A 3 5.67 53.13 -12.60
N ALA A 4 5.19 52.27 -13.48
CA ALA A 4 4.68 50.98 -13.16
C ALA A 4 5.87 50.01 -12.90
N LYS A 5 6.10 49.61 -11.64
CA LYS A 5 6.99 48.51 -11.28
C LYS A 5 6.32 47.17 -11.62
N THR A 6 6.88 46.49 -12.56
CA THR A 6 6.51 45.18 -13.09
C THR A 6 6.70 44.14 -11.99
N ASN A 7 5.63 43.45 -11.64
CA ASN A 7 5.57 42.35 -10.67
C ASN A 7 6.02 41.06 -11.37
N LYS A 8 7.31 40.76 -11.32
CA LYS A 8 7.93 39.60 -11.99
C LYS A 8 8.64 38.63 -11.02
N ASP A 9 8.18 38.57 -9.77
CA ASP A 9 8.76 37.68 -8.75
C ASP A 9 7.70 36.98 -7.93
N LYS A 10 6.94 36.08 -8.56
CA LYS A 10 6.15 35.05 -7.87
C LYS A 10 6.00 33.80 -8.73
N LYS A 11 7.12 33.13 -9.01
CA LYS A 11 7.12 31.76 -9.51
C LYS A 11 8.40 31.01 -9.05
N ASN A 12 8.71 31.10 -7.77
CA ASN A 12 9.51 30.12 -7.07
C ASN A 12 8.59 29.45 -6.05
N CYS A 13 7.65 28.66 -6.54
CA CYS A 13 6.91 27.72 -5.72
C CYS A 13 7.90 26.59 -5.38
N ALA A 14 8.19 26.46 -4.10
CA ALA A 14 9.06 25.52 -3.46
C ALA A 14 9.02 24.14 -4.16
N LYS A 15 10.14 23.73 -4.71
CA LYS A 15 10.50 22.33 -4.71
C LYS A 15 10.75 22.05 -3.22
N GLU A 16 9.76 21.49 -2.52
CA GLU A 16 10.03 20.77 -1.28
C GLU A 16 11.18 19.82 -1.61
N ASN A 17 12.30 19.98 -0.93
CA ASN A 17 13.41 19.05 -0.97
C ASN A 17 12.85 17.74 -0.38
N GLN A 18 12.31 16.90 -1.24
CA GLN A 18 11.82 15.60 -0.85
C GLN A 18 13.08 14.77 -0.61
N GLN A 19 13.25 14.33 0.64
CA GLN A 19 14.37 13.50 1.08
C GLN A 19 14.43 12.23 0.22
N THR A 20 15.62 11.77 -0.10
CA THR A 20 15.78 10.48 -0.79
C THR A 20 15.43 9.32 0.14
N VAL A 21 15.09 8.17 -0.42
CA VAL A 21 14.76 6.97 0.37
C VAL A 21 15.94 6.52 1.21
N GLU A 22 17.14 6.63 0.68
CA GLU A 22 18.38 6.25 1.33
C GLU A 22 18.71 7.17 2.51
N GLU A 23 18.59 8.48 2.33
CA GLU A 23 18.75 9.47 3.41
C GLU A 23 17.69 9.27 4.50
N PHE A 24 16.44 8.99 4.13
CA PHE A 24 15.38 8.73 5.09
C PHE A 24 15.66 7.50 5.95
N ILE A 25 16.17 6.41 5.36
CA ILE A 25 16.54 5.19 6.08
C ILE A 25 17.68 5.45 7.08
N GLU A 26 18.69 6.24 6.69
CA GLU A 26 19.83 6.57 7.56
C GLU A 26 19.41 7.51 8.69
N ASP A 27 18.66 8.56 8.39
CA ASP A 27 18.26 9.59 9.36
C ASP A 27 17.31 9.04 10.43
N GLU A 28 16.37 8.16 10.04
CA GLU A 28 15.43 7.50 10.95
C GLU A 28 16.00 6.22 11.58
N GLY A 29 17.23 5.79 11.22
CA GLY A 29 17.85 4.59 11.76
C GLY A 29 17.08 3.31 11.48
N LEU A 30 16.45 3.19 10.31
CA LEU A 30 15.52 2.12 10.01
C LEU A 30 16.22 0.78 9.76
N ARG A 31 15.66 -0.29 10.34
CA ARG A 31 16.09 -1.67 10.15
C ARG A 31 15.26 -2.35 9.05
N LEU A 32 15.93 -3.01 8.11
CA LEU A 32 15.29 -3.79 7.06
C LEU A 32 14.75 -5.11 7.60
N ILE A 33 13.51 -5.40 7.29
CA ILE A 33 12.88 -6.73 7.39
C ILE A 33 12.79 -7.28 5.95
N GLU A 34 13.65 -8.25 5.64
CA GLU A 34 13.70 -8.83 4.30
C GLU A 34 12.47 -9.70 4.01
N GLY A 35 11.93 -9.57 2.80
CA GLY A 35 10.80 -10.32 2.30
C GLY A 35 10.55 -10.05 0.82
N PHE A 36 9.43 -10.50 0.31
CA PHE A 36 8.99 -10.21 -1.06
C PHE A 36 8.92 -8.69 -1.31
N LEU A 37 8.34 -7.95 -0.38
CA LEU A 37 8.42 -6.50 -0.31
C LEU A 37 9.38 -6.10 0.82
N LYS A 38 10.16 -5.04 0.61
CA LYS A 38 11.12 -4.54 1.59
C LYS A 38 10.40 -3.68 2.61
N ILE A 39 10.27 -4.20 3.83
CA ILE A 39 9.68 -3.48 4.96
C ILE A 39 10.82 -2.97 5.84
N TYR A 40 10.70 -1.74 6.29
CA TYR A 40 11.61 -1.12 7.24
C TYR A 40 10.86 -0.77 8.51
N THR A 41 11.52 -0.86 9.66
CA THR A 41 10.96 -0.49 10.96
C THR A 41 11.97 0.30 11.77
N ASP A 42 11.50 1.16 12.66
CA ASP A 42 12.32 1.82 13.66
C ASP A 42 12.80 0.84 14.74
N GLU A 43 13.66 1.30 15.66
CA GLU A 43 14.24 0.46 16.71
C GLU A 43 13.17 -0.11 17.65
N ASP A 44 12.12 0.67 17.93
CA ASP A 44 11.05 0.30 18.88
C ASP A 44 9.95 -0.55 18.20
N GLU A 45 10.03 -0.79 16.90
CA GLU A 45 9.04 -1.50 16.08
C GLU A 45 7.64 -0.86 16.12
N GLU A 46 7.58 0.46 16.33
CA GLU A 46 6.34 1.21 16.36
C GLU A 46 5.91 1.68 14.96
N ASN A 47 6.90 1.93 14.09
CA ASN A 47 6.66 2.43 12.73
C ASN A 47 7.15 1.45 11.69
N TYR A 48 6.28 1.19 10.71
CA TYR A 48 6.56 0.32 9.57
C TYR A 48 6.45 1.11 8.28
N PHE A 49 7.50 1.00 7.48
CA PHE A 49 7.62 1.65 6.18
C PHE A 49 7.81 0.59 5.10
N LEU A 50 7.21 0.81 3.96
CA LEU A 50 7.35 -0.07 2.80
C LEU A 50 8.11 0.66 1.69
N LYS A 51 9.24 0.08 1.26
CA LYS A 51 9.99 0.54 0.10
C LYS A 51 9.46 -0.17 -1.13
N LEU A 52 8.91 0.60 -2.07
CA LEU A 52 8.46 0.16 -3.38
C LEU A 52 9.42 0.67 -4.44
N ASN A 53 9.91 -0.22 -5.29
CA ASN A 53 10.60 0.19 -6.51
C ASN A 53 9.58 0.54 -7.60
N ASN A 54 10.01 1.25 -8.63
CA ASN A 54 9.11 1.59 -9.74
C ASN A 54 8.52 0.34 -10.42
N ASP A 55 9.27 -0.76 -10.43
CA ASP A 55 8.83 -2.03 -11.02
C ASP A 55 7.79 -2.76 -10.16
N ASP A 56 7.69 -2.43 -8.88
CA ASP A 56 6.67 -2.98 -7.97
C ASP A 56 5.30 -2.32 -8.20
N LEU A 57 5.28 -1.15 -8.86
CA LEU A 57 4.05 -0.45 -9.20
C LEU A 57 3.42 -1.03 -10.47
N ASN A 58 2.08 -1.12 -10.46
CA ASN A 58 1.27 -1.73 -11.53
C ASN A 58 1.67 -3.20 -11.81
N ASN A 59 2.25 -3.85 -10.81
CA ASN A 59 2.61 -5.27 -10.86
C ASN A 59 1.79 -6.03 -9.81
N PRO A 60 0.86 -6.90 -10.22
CA PRO A 60 0.01 -7.64 -9.31
C PRO A 60 0.81 -8.65 -8.47
N PHE A 61 0.43 -8.79 -7.20
CA PHE A 61 0.99 -9.78 -6.29
C PHE A 61 -0.08 -10.49 -5.47
N LEU A 62 0.24 -11.70 -4.98
CA LEU A 62 -0.66 -12.46 -4.11
C LEU A 62 -0.45 -12.07 -2.65
N TYR A 63 -1.56 -11.88 -1.96
CA TYR A 63 -1.61 -11.68 -0.52
C TYR A 63 -2.36 -12.82 0.15
N PHE A 64 -1.77 -13.32 1.26
CA PHE A 64 -2.40 -14.26 2.17
C PHE A 64 -2.10 -13.84 3.60
N ALA A 65 -3.07 -13.97 4.48
CA ALA A 65 -2.87 -13.88 5.93
C ALA A 65 -2.91 -15.28 6.54
N TYR A 66 -2.08 -15.50 7.55
CA TYR A 66 -2.04 -16.77 8.28
C TYR A 66 -2.21 -16.51 9.77
N ILE A 67 -2.96 -17.38 10.43
CA ILE A 67 -3.02 -17.39 11.90
C ILE A 67 -1.73 -18.01 12.41
N MET A 68 -0.87 -17.21 13.04
CA MET A 68 0.39 -17.70 13.63
C MET A 68 0.13 -18.44 14.95
N ASN A 69 -0.61 -17.79 15.85
CA ASN A 69 -0.92 -18.30 17.18
C ASN A 69 -2.42 -18.16 17.44
N ALA A 70 -3.01 -19.21 17.98
CA ALA A 70 -4.41 -19.23 18.39
C ALA A 70 -4.52 -19.39 19.91
N PRO A 71 -5.58 -18.87 20.56
CA PRO A 71 -5.81 -19.07 21.97
C PRO A 71 -5.87 -20.57 22.32
N GLN A 72 -5.27 -20.94 23.44
CA GLN A 72 -5.31 -22.33 23.92
C GLN A 72 -6.76 -22.76 24.17
N GLY A 73 -7.13 -23.93 23.62
CA GLY A 73 -8.51 -24.44 23.74
C GLY A 73 -9.47 -23.94 22.66
N SER A 74 -9.02 -23.05 21.75
CA SER A 74 -9.83 -22.66 20.59
C SER A 74 -9.84 -23.76 19.53
N THR A 75 -10.85 -23.76 18.68
CA THR A 75 -10.91 -24.62 17.47
C THR A 75 -10.02 -24.13 16.34
N LEU A 76 -9.39 -22.97 16.52
CA LEU A 76 -8.46 -22.38 15.57
C LEU A 76 -7.13 -23.15 15.58
N SER A 77 -6.65 -23.47 14.41
CA SER A 77 -5.31 -24.07 14.24
C SER A 77 -4.35 -23.03 13.66
N GLY A 78 -3.14 -22.98 14.19
CA GLY A 78 -2.09 -22.18 13.56
C GLY A 78 -1.84 -22.66 12.12
N GLY A 79 -1.47 -21.74 11.26
CA GLY A 79 -1.20 -22.00 9.85
C GLY A 79 -2.42 -22.00 8.93
N LEU A 80 -3.64 -21.73 9.45
CA LEU A 80 -4.81 -21.54 8.57
C LEU A 80 -4.66 -20.27 7.73
N PRO A 81 -4.64 -20.38 6.38
CA PRO A 81 -4.55 -19.23 5.51
C PRO A 81 -5.92 -18.56 5.34
N SER A 82 -5.90 -17.25 5.12
CA SER A 82 -7.05 -16.53 4.57
C SER A 82 -7.26 -16.88 3.09
N ASP A 83 -8.40 -16.46 2.52
CA ASP A 83 -8.54 -16.46 1.06
C ASP A 83 -7.49 -15.55 0.42
N GLY A 84 -6.88 -16.04 -0.66
CA GLY A 84 -5.89 -15.26 -1.40
C GLY A 84 -6.54 -14.05 -2.06
N LYS A 85 -5.86 -12.90 -1.97
CA LYS A 85 -6.25 -11.68 -2.69
C LYS A 85 -5.14 -11.31 -3.67
N VAL A 86 -5.51 -10.86 -4.87
CA VAL A 86 -4.56 -10.28 -5.81
C VAL A 86 -4.58 -8.78 -5.62
N LEU A 87 -3.46 -8.23 -5.21
CA LEU A 87 -3.29 -6.82 -4.88
C LEU A 87 -2.31 -6.16 -5.85
N GLU A 88 -2.43 -4.85 -6.00
CA GLU A 88 -1.58 -4.04 -6.86
C GLU A 88 -1.40 -2.65 -6.29
N PHE A 89 -0.15 -2.16 -6.23
CA PHE A 89 0.16 -0.78 -5.90
C PHE A 89 0.15 0.08 -7.16
N ARG A 90 -0.52 1.23 -7.11
CA ARG A 90 -0.56 2.21 -8.21
C ARG A 90 -0.30 3.63 -7.71
N LYS A 91 0.28 4.46 -8.55
CA LYS A 91 0.34 5.90 -8.26
C LYS A 91 -1.08 6.47 -8.17
N PHE A 92 -1.36 7.19 -7.09
CA PHE A 92 -2.65 7.78 -6.82
C PHE A 92 -2.46 9.25 -6.48
N LYS A 93 -3.11 10.16 -7.19
CA LYS A 93 -3.03 11.63 -6.98
C LYS A 93 -1.67 12.09 -6.43
N GLN A 94 -1.44 13.38 -6.30
CA GLN A 94 -0.16 13.96 -5.88
C GLN A 94 0.50 13.24 -4.69
N ASN A 95 1.67 12.60 -4.93
CA ASN A 95 2.53 11.97 -3.92
C ASN A 95 1.84 10.93 -3.01
N ASN A 96 0.92 10.16 -3.54
CA ASN A 96 0.29 9.04 -2.84
C ASN A 96 0.37 7.76 -3.69
N ILE A 97 0.38 6.63 -2.99
CA ILE A 97 0.28 5.30 -3.57
C ILE A 97 -1.06 4.70 -3.14
N GLY A 98 -1.84 4.22 -4.09
CA GLY A 98 -3.08 3.48 -3.84
C GLY A 98 -2.85 1.98 -3.88
N LEU A 99 -3.49 1.23 -2.99
CA LEU A 99 -3.56 -0.22 -3.02
C LEU A 99 -4.93 -0.63 -3.56
N TYR A 100 -4.92 -1.51 -4.54
CA TYR A 100 -6.12 -2.03 -5.20
C TYR A 100 -6.18 -3.53 -5.07
N GLN A 101 -7.37 -4.07 -4.87
CA GLN A 101 -7.64 -5.50 -5.03
C GLN A 101 -8.21 -5.74 -6.41
N LEU A 102 -7.52 -6.57 -7.19
CA LEU A 102 -7.96 -6.95 -8.52
C LEU A 102 -9.07 -7.99 -8.42
N ASN A 103 -10.06 -7.86 -9.28
CA ASN A 103 -11.11 -8.85 -9.39
C ASN A 103 -10.65 -9.97 -10.32
N THR A 104 -10.33 -11.13 -9.73
CA THR A 104 -9.87 -12.32 -10.47
C THR A 104 -10.97 -13.34 -10.72
N ALA A 105 -12.19 -13.11 -10.19
CA ALA A 105 -13.30 -14.03 -10.35
C ALA A 105 -13.87 -14.06 -11.78
N TYR A 106 -13.53 -13.06 -12.58
CA TYR A 106 -14.04 -12.93 -13.94
C TYR A 106 -12.89 -12.85 -14.93
N ILE A 107 -12.85 -13.79 -15.85
CA ILE A 107 -11.90 -13.77 -16.96
C ILE A 107 -12.42 -12.74 -17.98
N LYS A 108 -11.53 -11.87 -18.42
CA LYS A 108 -11.80 -10.95 -19.53
C LYS A 108 -12.18 -11.77 -20.76
N GLY A 109 -13.44 -11.77 -21.15
CA GLY A 109 -13.90 -12.40 -22.38
C GLY A 109 -13.33 -11.71 -23.61
N ASP A 110 -13.40 -12.39 -24.76
CA ASP A 110 -13.03 -11.81 -26.05
C ASP A 110 -13.77 -10.49 -26.30
N ASP A 111 -13.24 -9.65 -27.20
CA ASP A 111 -13.74 -8.31 -27.56
C ASP A 111 -15.17 -8.34 -28.18
N ASN A 112 -16.12 -8.88 -27.43
CA ASN A 112 -17.53 -8.86 -27.77
C ASN A 112 -18.32 -7.94 -26.80
N ASN A 113 -19.54 -7.62 -27.15
CA ASN A 113 -20.41 -6.73 -26.34
C ASN A 113 -20.62 -7.20 -24.91
N ILE A 114 -20.56 -8.51 -24.66
CA ILE A 114 -20.71 -9.12 -23.33
C ILE A 114 -19.41 -8.91 -22.54
N GLY A 115 -18.24 -9.10 -23.15
CA GLY A 115 -16.94 -8.85 -22.55
C GLY A 115 -16.77 -7.39 -22.12
N ASN A 116 -17.17 -6.44 -22.98
CA ASN A 116 -17.13 -5.01 -22.69
C ASN A 116 -18.10 -4.63 -21.55
N SER A 117 -19.29 -5.22 -21.51
CA SER A 117 -20.26 -5.01 -20.42
C SER A 117 -19.72 -5.54 -19.08
N THR A 118 -19.02 -6.68 -19.09
CA THR A 118 -18.41 -7.28 -17.91
C THR A 118 -17.30 -6.38 -17.37
N ILE A 119 -16.43 -5.85 -18.22
CA ILE A 119 -15.34 -4.94 -17.82
C ILE A 119 -15.88 -3.67 -17.18
N THR A 120 -17.01 -3.14 -17.68
CA THR A 120 -17.61 -1.90 -17.18
C THR A 120 -18.26 -2.09 -15.82
N ASN A 121 -18.77 -3.28 -15.51
CA ASN A 121 -19.54 -3.56 -14.30
C ASN A 121 -18.73 -4.22 -13.17
N ILE A 122 -17.53 -4.74 -13.46
CA ILE A 122 -16.67 -5.41 -12.49
C ILE A 122 -15.44 -4.54 -12.26
N THR A 123 -15.56 -3.65 -11.30
CA THR A 123 -14.48 -2.75 -10.91
C THR A 123 -13.57 -3.40 -9.87
N GLU A 124 -12.32 -3.01 -9.88
CA GLU A 124 -11.35 -3.30 -8.84
C GLU A 124 -11.74 -2.58 -7.55
N ALA A 125 -11.47 -3.21 -6.40
CA ALA A 125 -11.74 -2.58 -5.13
C ALA A 125 -10.55 -1.70 -4.72
N PHE A 126 -10.80 -0.43 -4.46
CA PHE A 126 -9.83 0.45 -3.82
C PHE A 126 -9.77 0.13 -2.32
N ILE A 127 -8.59 -0.21 -1.82
CA ILE A 127 -8.39 -0.64 -0.43
C ILE A 127 -7.92 0.50 0.45
N GLU A 128 -6.80 1.15 0.11
CA GLU A 128 -6.18 2.17 0.94
C GLU A 128 -5.31 3.12 0.12
N THR A 129 -5.01 4.29 0.70
CA THR A 129 -4.05 5.27 0.19
C THR A 129 -2.92 5.47 1.17
N PHE A 130 -1.68 5.40 0.69
CA PHE A 130 -0.47 5.62 1.48
C PHE A 130 0.20 6.92 1.06
N LYS A 131 0.60 7.70 2.05
CA LYS A 131 1.39 8.91 1.83
C LYS A 131 2.85 8.52 1.55
N GLU A 132 3.42 9.11 0.51
CA GLU A 132 4.85 9.06 0.22
C GLU A 132 5.61 9.90 1.28
N VAL A 133 6.59 9.30 1.95
CA VAL A 133 7.41 9.98 2.98
C VAL A 133 8.81 10.32 2.47
N ALA A 134 9.34 9.49 1.57
CA ALA A 134 10.61 9.76 0.88
C ALA A 134 10.56 9.20 -0.55
N LYS A 135 11.42 9.74 -1.43
CA LYS A 135 11.46 9.35 -2.83
C LYS A 135 12.84 9.49 -3.42
N SER A 136 13.28 8.42 -4.08
CA SER A 136 14.46 8.39 -4.96
C SER A 136 13.99 8.24 -6.43
N ASP A 137 14.94 8.30 -7.36
CA ASP A 137 14.65 8.16 -8.80
C ASP A 137 13.92 6.85 -9.14
N ASN A 138 14.26 5.75 -8.45
CA ASN A 138 13.74 4.41 -8.74
C ASN A 138 12.95 3.78 -7.59
N SER A 139 12.73 4.48 -6.49
CA SER A 139 12.03 3.93 -5.32
C SER A 139 11.26 4.99 -4.54
N ILE A 140 10.22 4.53 -3.86
CA ILE A 140 9.32 5.34 -3.04
C ILE A 140 9.21 4.67 -1.68
N MET A 141 9.24 5.46 -0.60
CA MET A 141 8.97 5.00 0.75
C MET A 141 7.58 5.46 1.19
N ILE A 142 6.76 4.55 1.69
CA ILE A 142 5.42 4.82 2.22
C ILE A 142 5.30 4.30 3.65
N ILE A 143 4.49 4.99 4.47
CA ILE A 143 4.18 4.54 5.83
C ILE A 143 2.95 3.63 5.80
N VAL A 144 3.05 2.45 6.45
CA VAL A 144 2.01 1.40 6.38
C VAL A 144 1.42 0.99 7.73
N ASN A 145 1.80 1.63 8.84
CA ASN A 145 1.35 1.28 10.20
C ASN A 145 -0.16 1.08 10.32
N LYS A 146 -0.92 2.12 9.96
CA LYS A 146 -2.38 2.08 10.08
C LYS A 146 -3.02 0.99 9.25
N PHE A 147 -2.41 0.66 8.13
CA PHE A 147 -2.88 -0.41 7.25
C PHE A 147 -2.62 -1.78 7.86
N LEU A 148 -1.40 -2.04 8.34
CA LEU A 148 -1.04 -3.32 8.96
C LEU A 148 -1.85 -3.62 10.23
N MET A 149 -2.21 -2.56 10.98
CA MET A 149 -3.04 -2.67 12.20
C MET A 149 -4.55 -2.57 11.91
N SER A 150 -4.95 -2.57 10.65
CA SER A 150 -6.37 -2.45 10.25
C SER A 150 -6.91 -3.75 9.68
N GLU A 151 -8.24 -3.86 9.68
CA GLU A 151 -8.97 -4.98 9.07
C GLU A 151 -9.28 -4.75 7.58
N ARG A 152 -8.53 -3.87 6.92
CA ARG A 152 -8.77 -3.52 5.49
C ARG A 152 -8.67 -4.71 4.55
N LEU A 153 -7.87 -5.72 4.90
CA LEU A 153 -7.75 -6.97 4.14
C LEU A 153 -8.57 -8.12 4.74
N GLU A 154 -9.45 -7.80 5.71
CA GLU A 154 -10.40 -8.74 6.32
C GLU A 154 -9.74 -9.99 6.94
N ALA A 155 -8.52 -9.85 7.46
CA ALA A 155 -7.78 -10.96 8.05
C ALA A 155 -8.54 -11.59 9.23
N ILE A 156 -9.22 -10.76 10.04
CA ILE A 156 -10.02 -11.23 11.18
C ILE A 156 -11.30 -11.96 10.75
N SER A 157 -11.75 -11.82 9.51
CA SER A 157 -12.98 -12.49 9.03
C SER A 157 -12.91 -14.02 9.14
N TYR A 158 -11.70 -14.58 9.14
CA TYR A 158 -11.41 -16.01 9.29
C TYR A 158 -11.38 -16.48 10.74
N VAL A 159 -11.36 -15.54 11.69
CA VAL A 159 -11.47 -15.85 13.12
C VAL A 159 -12.95 -15.97 13.48
N PRO A 160 -13.44 -17.09 14.07
CA PRO A 160 -14.80 -17.21 14.52
C PRO A 160 -15.20 -16.05 15.45
N GLN A 161 -16.45 -15.58 15.36
CA GLN A 161 -16.90 -14.38 16.06
C GLN A 161 -16.70 -14.46 17.57
N GLU A 162 -16.82 -15.64 18.15
CA GLU A 162 -16.59 -15.92 19.58
C GLU A 162 -15.16 -15.61 20.06
N TYR A 163 -14.19 -15.50 19.15
CA TYR A 163 -12.78 -15.18 19.46
C TYR A 163 -12.35 -13.77 19.01
N ARG A 164 -13.29 -12.96 18.48
CA ARG A 164 -12.96 -11.60 18.00
C ARG A 164 -13.05 -10.52 19.08
N GLU A 165 -13.59 -10.83 20.24
CA GLU A 165 -13.92 -9.87 21.31
C GLU A 165 -12.86 -9.79 22.42
N TYR A 166 -11.62 -10.16 22.14
CA TYR A 166 -10.53 -10.12 23.12
C TYR A 166 -9.39 -9.23 22.70
#